data_92c700865ecd01c349226d6aa51ee025
#
_entry.id   92c700865ecd01c349226d6aa51ee025
#
_cell.length_a   1.000
_cell.length_b   1.000
_cell.length_c   1.000
_cell.angle_alpha   90.00
_cell.angle_beta   90.00
_cell.angle_gamma   90.00
#
_symmetry.space_group_name_H-M   'P 1'
#
loop_
_entity.id
_entity.type
_entity.pdbx_description
1 polymer ?
#
loop_
_entity_poly.entity_id
_entity_poly.type
_entity_poly.pdbx_seq_one_letter_code
_entity_poly.pdbx_strand_id
1 'polypeptide(L)'
;MLLSFFFPFSCDDFYWGSKSLSFSTIKEIYNDLFLNGRWLGNFVAIFISHNHLIKALVVSIVITLIIYLIDKHEKISLWIFIILILLMPVNRFTQVIIWGSGFSNYMISTLLFISVYYLIKKYYKKNNSKWYEKIGIFIVALLNSLVVENITVGTLMILFIYNLIYFIKNKKVNINLIIMFIGTIIGAVIMFIHPCYLNLIFGTTINDRYIPQSSSTLFSTIKNNLFDGIFVNLINENILLNGFILFVFSYLYLKGKLKNITGLISFYLLTVMTILGGLLKFNIYNMFVTDILYLINYFYLIYKLARFNKEIWEIILLIICVILPLVFIHPLGERLFFLPYVLVIILMFRVLSINEVVIKDYVWLKIFTLILYVLLLYVNIENYRCEVKRDNYIKNNLDKKIIEVNGYKYPKYVWFDKIDGEYFGRYYDLYHGYDEKIRYEIRNE
;
A
#
# COMPACT_ATOMS: atom_id res chain seq x y z
N MET A 1 7.59 -3.06 -17.22
CA MET A 1 7.48 -4.41 -17.77
C MET A 1 8.80 -5.19 -17.64
N LEU A 2 9.94 -4.72 -18.19
CA LEU A 2 11.22 -5.45 -18.09
C LEU A 2 11.61 -5.70 -16.62
N LEU A 3 11.59 -4.69 -15.75
CA LEU A 3 11.92 -4.84 -14.34
C LEU A 3 11.00 -5.86 -13.63
N SER A 4 9.69 -5.78 -13.86
CA SER A 4 8.72 -6.64 -13.18
C SER A 4 8.69 -8.08 -13.68
N PHE A 5 9.28 -8.36 -14.84
CA PHE A 5 9.48 -9.72 -15.32
C PHE A 5 10.46 -10.50 -14.43
N PHE A 6 11.45 -9.82 -13.86
CA PHE A 6 12.46 -10.43 -13.00
C PHE A 6 12.08 -10.41 -11.50
N PHE A 7 10.85 -10.05 -11.15
CA PHE A 7 10.41 -10.16 -9.75
C PHE A 7 10.22 -11.63 -9.39
N PRO A 8 10.97 -12.16 -8.41
CA PRO A 8 10.85 -13.55 -8.01
C PRO A 8 9.46 -13.85 -7.42
N PHE A 9 9.06 -15.11 -7.51
CA PHE A 9 7.94 -15.61 -6.72
C PHE A 9 8.41 -15.93 -5.31
N SER A 10 7.58 -15.65 -4.33
CA SER A 10 7.92 -15.89 -2.93
C SER A 10 6.69 -16.08 -2.04
N CYS A 11 6.85 -16.83 -0.97
CA CYS A 11 5.83 -16.97 0.06
C CYS A 11 4.49 -17.48 -0.52
N ASP A 12 3.40 -16.74 -0.32
CA ASP A 12 2.04 -17.08 -0.76
C ASP A 12 1.89 -17.08 -2.30
N ASP A 13 2.84 -16.53 -3.07
CA ASP A 13 2.76 -16.55 -4.53
C ASP A 13 2.70 -17.99 -5.04
N PHE A 14 3.43 -18.92 -4.42
CA PHE A 14 3.38 -20.34 -4.75
C PHE A 14 2.01 -20.97 -4.46
N TYR A 15 1.39 -20.62 -3.33
CA TYR A 15 0.03 -21.07 -3.02
C TYR A 15 -0.98 -20.57 -4.07
N TRP A 16 -0.97 -19.29 -4.38
CA TRP A 16 -1.88 -18.72 -5.35
C TRP A 16 -1.62 -19.24 -6.77
N GLY A 17 -0.36 -19.45 -7.14
CA GLY A 17 0.04 -19.99 -8.44
C GLY A 17 -0.33 -21.47 -8.64
N SER A 18 -0.54 -22.24 -7.55
CA SER A 18 -1.05 -23.61 -7.62
C SER A 18 -2.57 -23.69 -7.83
N LYS A 19 -3.31 -22.58 -7.67
CA LYS A 19 -4.77 -22.51 -7.79
C LYS A 19 -5.20 -22.09 -9.19
N SER A 20 -6.35 -22.58 -9.63
CA SER A 20 -7.04 -22.13 -10.85
C SER A 20 -8.23 -21.23 -10.51
N LEU A 21 -8.63 -20.34 -11.41
CA LEU A 21 -9.86 -19.56 -11.27
C LEU A 21 -11.07 -20.46 -11.54
N SER A 22 -11.55 -21.15 -10.50
CA SER A 22 -12.64 -22.10 -10.57
C SER A 22 -13.61 -21.92 -9.40
N PHE A 23 -14.82 -22.44 -9.54
CA PHE A 23 -15.81 -22.42 -8.46
C PHE A 23 -15.36 -23.20 -7.22
N SER A 24 -14.61 -24.29 -7.42
CA SER A 24 -13.99 -25.06 -6.32
C SER A 24 -13.00 -24.21 -5.52
N THR A 25 -12.17 -23.41 -6.18
CA THR A 25 -11.23 -22.48 -5.53
C THR A 25 -11.96 -21.38 -4.76
N ILE A 26 -13.04 -20.83 -5.30
CA ILE A 26 -13.88 -19.85 -4.57
C ILE A 26 -14.43 -20.47 -3.29
N LYS A 27 -14.94 -21.70 -3.37
CA LYS A 27 -15.45 -22.44 -2.21
C LYS A 27 -14.36 -22.76 -1.19
N GLU A 28 -13.17 -23.12 -1.66
CA GLU A 28 -11.99 -23.35 -0.80
C GLU A 28 -11.60 -22.06 -0.07
N ILE A 29 -11.45 -20.93 -0.77
CA ILE A 29 -11.13 -19.62 -0.17
C ILE A 29 -12.17 -19.26 0.89
N TYR A 30 -13.46 -19.46 0.62
CA TYR A 30 -14.52 -19.13 1.56
C TYR A 30 -14.49 -19.99 2.83
N ASN A 31 -14.16 -21.27 2.69
CA ASN A 31 -14.16 -22.22 3.81
C ASN A 31 -12.86 -22.20 4.63
N ASP A 32 -11.77 -21.73 4.06
CA ASP A 32 -10.48 -21.68 4.74
C ASP A 32 -10.39 -20.45 5.66
N LEU A 33 -10.41 -20.71 6.95
CA LEU A 33 -10.34 -19.68 8.00
C LEU A 33 -8.98 -18.97 8.08
N PHE A 34 -7.93 -19.54 7.47
CA PHE A 34 -6.61 -18.90 7.38
C PHE A 34 -6.53 -17.88 6.23
N LEU A 35 -7.48 -17.92 5.29
CA LEU A 35 -7.64 -16.94 4.24
C LEU A 35 -8.55 -15.80 4.69
N ASN A 36 -8.81 -14.86 3.79
CA ASN A 36 -9.59 -13.66 4.08
C ASN A 36 -10.53 -13.30 2.93
N GLY A 37 -11.47 -12.40 3.19
CA GLY A 37 -12.46 -11.93 2.21
C GLY A 37 -11.94 -10.92 1.18
N ARG A 38 -10.65 -10.87 0.91
CA ARG A 38 -10.04 -9.99 -0.12
C ARG A 38 -10.21 -10.55 -1.51
N TRP A 39 -11.44 -10.77 -1.92
CA TRP A 39 -11.80 -11.51 -3.13
C TRP A 39 -11.06 -11.04 -4.38
N LEU A 40 -11.09 -9.74 -4.67
CA LEU A 40 -10.41 -9.21 -5.85
C LEU A 40 -8.89 -9.34 -5.72
N GLY A 41 -8.33 -9.07 -4.54
CA GLY A 41 -6.90 -9.24 -4.27
C GLY A 41 -6.44 -10.69 -4.49
N ASN A 42 -7.19 -11.65 -3.94
CA ASN A 42 -6.90 -13.08 -4.08
C ASN A 42 -7.01 -13.53 -5.54
N PHE A 43 -8.02 -13.08 -6.31
CA PHE A 43 -8.15 -13.43 -7.73
C PHE A 43 -7.03 -12.85 -8.58
N VAL A 44 -6.62 -11.61 -8.31
CA VAL A 44 -5.45 -11.02 -8.99
C VAL A 44 -4.18 -11.79 -8.60
N ALA A 45 -4.02 -12.19 -7.32
CA ALA A 45 -2.88 -12.99 -6.87
C ALA A 45 -2.80 -14.33 -7.62
N ILE A 46 -3.91 -15.08 -7.73
CA ILE A 46 -3.97 -16.30 -8.53
C ILE A 46 -3.49 -16.00 -9.96
N PHE A 47 -4.04 -14.99 -10.61
CA PHE A 47 -3.76 -14.68 -12.01
C PHE A 47 -2.29 -14.34 -12.27
N ILE A 48 -1.66 -13.52 -11.41
CA ILE A 48 -0.28 -13.07 -11.61
C ILE A 48 0.78 -14.07 -11.13
N SER A 49 0.41 -15.03 -10.27
CA SER A 49 1.36 -15.99 -9.73
C SER A 49 1.59 -17.23 -10.62
N HIS A 50 0.87 -17.34 -11.75
CA HIS A 50 1.08 -18.45 -12.69
C HIS A 50 2.30 -18.26 -13.59
N ASN A 51 2.67 -17.02 -13.92
CA ASN A 51 3.71 -16.76 -14.91
C ASN A 51 4.32 -15.37 -14.75
N HIS A 52 5.65 -15.28 -14.83
CA HIS A 52 6.39 -14.02 -14.77
C HIS A 52 5.96 -12.99 -15.83
N LEU A 53 5.60 -13.43 -17.05
CA LEU A 53 5.14 -12.53 -18.10
C LEU A 53 3.79 -11.90 -17.73
N ILE A 54 2.85 -12.70 -17.23
CA ILE A 54 1.54 -12.21 -16.77
C ILE A 54 1.73 -11.23 -15.61
N LYS A 55 2.57 -11.58 -14.62
CA LYS A 55 2.96 -10.69 -13.51
C LYS A 55 3.50 -9.37 -14.04
N ALA A 56 4.46 -9.43 -14.98
CA ALA A 56 5.08 -8.25 -15.57
C ALA A 56 4.09 -7.33 -16.29
N LEU A 57 3.16 -7.90 -17.06
CA LEU A 57 2.13 -7.13 -17.77
C LEU A 57 1.18 -6.43 -16.80
N VAL A 58 0.63 -7.17 -15.82
CA VAL A 58 -0.32 -6.61 -14.85
C VAL A 58 0.32 -5.54 -13.98
N VAL A 59 1.54 -5.79 -13.46
CA VAL A 59 2.30 -4.81 -12.67
C VAL A 59 2.54 -3.53 -13.47
N SER A 60 2.94 -3.66 -14.74
CA SER A 60 3.22 -2.50 -15.60
C SER A 60 1.96 -1.69 -15.89
N ILE A 61 0.85 -2.35 -16.20
CA ILE A 61 -0.43 -1.69 -16.46
C ILE A 61 -0.89 -0.92 -15.23
N VAL A 62 -0.88 -1.55 -14.06
CA VAL A 62 -1.38 -0.92 -12.82
C VAL A 62 -0.53 0.28 -12.43
N ILE A 63 0.80 0.16 -12.45
CA ILE A 63 1.70 1.28 -12.16
C ILE A 63 1.47 2.43 -13.15
N THR A 64 1.36 2.12 -14.45
CA THR A 64 1.11 3.12 -15.48
C THR A 64 -0.22 3.83 -15.27
N LEU A 65 -1.28 3.09 -14.90
CA LEU A 65 -2.59 3.68 -14.61
C LEU A 65 -2.55 4.58 -13.37
N ILE A 66 -1.87 4.19 -12.30
CA ILE A 66 -1.70 5.04 -11.10
C ILE A 66 -0.99 6.33 -11.48
N ILE A 67 0.14 6.23 -12.17
CA ILE A 67 0.90 7.39 -12.63
C ILE A 67 0.05 8.29 -13.53
N TYR A 68 -0.65 7.73 -14.51
CA TYR A 68 -1.53 8.47 -15.42
C TYR A 68 -2.64 9.21 -14.66
N LEU A 69 -3.31 8.54 -13.70
CA LEU A 69 -4.36 9.17 -12.92
C LEU A 69 -3.84 10.34 -12.08
N ILE A 70 -2.68 10.16 -11.44
CA ILE A 70 -2.08 11.21 -10.60
C ILE A 70 -1.62 12.38 -11.48
N ASP A 71 -0.88 12.14 -12.55
CA ASP A 71 -0.38 13.19 -13.46
C ASP A 71 -1.52 14.01 -14.07
N LYS A 72 -2.57 13.33 -14.55
CA LYS A 72 -3.76 13.98 -15.12
C LYS A 72 -4.44 14.94 -14.17
N HIS A 73 -4.45 14.65 -12.87
CA HIS A 73 -5.25 15.40 -11.90
C HIS A 73 -4.39 16.36 -11.04
N GLU A 74 -3.12 16.04 -10.79
CA GLU A 74 -2.30 16.74 -9.82
C GLU A 74 -1.18 17.60 -10.43
N LYS A 75 -0.92 17.50 -11.76
CA LYS A 75 0.17 18.22 -12.46
C LYS A 75 1.51 18.09 -11.73
N ILE A 76 1.87 16.87 -11.38
CA ILE A 76 3.09 16.56 -10.63
C ILE A 76 4.31 16.50 -11.55
N SER A 77 5.51 16.67 -10.98
CA SER A 77 6.73 16.18 -11.63
C SER A 77 6.73 14.64 -11.56
N LEU A 78 6.50 14.03 -12.72
CA LEU A 78 6.46 12.58 -12.88
C LEU A 78 7.73 11.90 -12.38
N TRP A 79 8.88 12.49 -12.68
CA TRP A 79 10.19 11.94 -12.31
C TRP A 79 10.42 11.94 -10.82
N ILE A 80 10.02 13.02 -10.12
CA ILE A 80 10.09 13.06 -8.64
C ILE A 80 9.16 12.00 -8.03
N PHE A 81 7.95 11.86 -8.56
CA PHE A 81 7.04 10.82 -8.10
C PHE A 81 7.64 9.42 -8.24
N ILE A 82 8.19 9.11 -9.42
CA ILE A 82 8.84 7.81 -9.68
C ILE A 82 10.04 7.61 -8.75
N ILE A 83 10.90 8.62 -8.56
CA ILE A 83 12.04 8.55 -7.64
C ILE A 83 11.56 8.22 -6.22
N LEU A 84 10.54 8.89 -5.71
CA LEU A 84 10.00 8.64 -4.38
C LEU A 84 9.44 7.21 -4.24
N ILE A 85 8.82 6.67 -5.30
CA ILE A 85 8.35 5.28 -5.31
C ILE A 85 9.52 4.29 -5.34
N LEU A 86 10.55 4.53 -6.17
CA LEU A 86 11.70 3.63 -6.29
C LEU A 86 12.59 3.62 -5.03
N LEU A 87 12.61 4.74 -4.31
CA LEU A 87 13.41 4.95 -3.10
C LEU A 87 12.61 4.87 -1.79
N MET A 88 11.34 4.41 -1.82
CA MET A 88 10.62 4.16 -0.58
C MET A 88 11.31 3.07 0.25
N PRO A 89 11.02 2.92 1.55
CA PRO A 89 11.62 1.87 2.38
C PRO A 89 11.62 0.51 1.69
N VAL A 90 12.78 -0.16 1.67
CA VAL A 90 12.98 -1.40 0.87
C VAL A 90 11.97 -2.48 1.22
N ASN A 91 11.67 -2.66 2.51
CA ASN A 91 10.66 -3.61 2.95
C ASN A 91 9.28 -3.30 2.36
N ARG A 92 8.87 -2.02 2.34
CA ARG A 92 7.60 -1.61 1.74
C ARG A 92 7.61 -1.82 0.23
N PHE A 93 8.71 -1.45 -0.45
CA PHE A 93 8.88 -1.68 -1.88
C PHE A 93 8.73 -3.17 -2.22
N THR A 94 9.42 -4.02 -1.47
CA THR A 94 9.38 -5.47 -1.65
C THR A 94 7.97 -6.04 -1.41
N GLN A 95 7.31 -5.62 -0.31
CA GLN A 95 5.99 -6.11 0.05
C GLN A 95 4.86 -5.65 -0.87
N VAL A 96 5.02 -4.49 -1.54
CA VAL A 96 3.92 -3.89 -2.33
C VAL A 96 4.14 -4.03 -3.82
N ILE A 97 5.39 -4.03 -4.28
CA ILE A 97 5.70 -4.01 -5.72
C ILE A 97 6.26 -5.34 -6.22
N ILE A 98 7.21 -5.94 -5.47
CA ILE A 98 7.88 -7.16 -5.91
C ILE A 98 7.05 -8.41 -5.61
N TRP A 99 6.58 -8.55 -4.39
CA TRP A 99 5.78 -9.69 -3.95
C TRP A 99 4.38 -9.67 -4.59
N GLY A 100 4.03 -10.73 -5.34
CA GLY A 100 2.79 -10.79 -6.13
C GLY A 100 1.53 -10.67 -5.28
N SER A 101 1.42 -11.41 -4.18
CA SER A 101 0.27 -11.36 -3.28
C SER A 101 0.13 -9.99 -2.59
N GLY A 102 1.25 -9.34 -2.28
CA GLY A 102 1.26 -7.98 -1.76
C GLY A 102 0.85 -6.97 -2.80
N PHE A 103 1.37 -7.09 -4.03
CA PHE A 103 0.98 -6.25 -5.15
C PHE A 103 -0.53 -6.32 -5.42
N SER A 104 -1.08 -7.52 -5.49
CA SER A 104 -2.50 -7.76 -5.78
C SER A 104 -3.44 -7.12 -4.75
N ASN A 105 -3.00 -6.99 -3.51
CA ASN A 105 -3.76 -6.36 -2.45
C ASN A 105 -3.50 -4.84 -2.38
N TYR A 106 -2.25 -4.39 -2.25
CA TYR A 106 -1.96 -3.01 -1.88
C TYR A 106 -1.81 -2.06 -3.07
N MET A 107 -1.28 -2.53 -4.19
CA MET A 107 -1.15 -1.73 -5.40
C MET A 107 -2.50 -1.59 -6.12
N ILE A 108 -3.25 -2.70 -6.24
CA ILE A 108 -4.60 -2.70 -6.84
C ILE A 108 -5.54 -1.82 -6.02
N SER A 109 -5.51 -1.94 -4.69
CA SER A 109 -6.35 -1.09 -3.84
C SER A 109 -5.98 0.39 -3.95
N THR A 110 -4.70 0.71 -4.10
CA THR A 110 -4.26 2.10 -4.34
C THR A 110 -4.81 2.65 -5.64
N LEU A 111 -4.75 1.87 -6.75
CA LEU A 111 -5.33 2.25 -8.03
C LEU A 111 -6.84 2.51 -7.91
N LEU A 112 -7.55 1.60 -7.28
CA LEU A 112 -9.01 1.68 -7.14
C LEU A 112 -9.42 2.84 -6.22
N PHE A 113 -8.73 3.03 -5.10
CA PHE A 113 -8.99 4.14 -4.17
C PHE A 113 -8.77 5.51 -4.83
N ILE A 114 -7.66 5.70 -5.54
CA ILE A 114 -7.38 6.93 -6.28
C ILE A 114 -8.45 7.14 -7.36
N SER A 115 -8.89 6.07 -8.04
CA SER A 115 -9.99 6.14 -9.01
C SER A 115 -11.28 6.58 -8.36
N VAL A 116 -11.67 6.00 -7.23
CA VAL A 116 -12.85 6.41 -6.44
C VAL A 116 -12.76 7.88 -6.04
N TYR A 117 -11.61 8.32 -5.53
CA TYR A 117 -11.40 9.72 -5.15
C TYR A 117 -11.63 10.70 -6.30
N TYR A 118 -11.06 10.44 -7.49
CA TYR A 118 -11.27 11.31 -8.64
C TYR A 118 -12.69 11.21 -9.20
N LEU A 119 -13.36 10.06 -9.09
CA LEU A 119 -14.77 9.93 -9.41
C LEU A 119 -15.65 10.74 -8.45
N ILE A 120 -15.36 10.73 -7.14
CA ILE A 120 -16.03 11.61 -6.16
C ILE A 120 -15.89 13.07 -6.60
N LYS A 121 -14.68 13.56 -6.89
CA LYS A 121 -14.45 14.94 -7.33
C LYS A 121 -15.21 15.28 -8.61
N LYS A 122 -15.24 14.38 -9.59
CA LYS A 122 -15.97 14.56 -10.85
C LYS A 122 -17.47 14.65 -10.61
N TYR A 123 -18.03 13.70 -9.87
CA TYR A 123 -19.49 13.58 -9.73
C TYR A 123 -20.07 14.42 -8.58
N TYR A 124 -19.25 14.91 -7.66
CA TYR A 124 -19.70 15.90 -6.66
C TYR A 124 -20.30 17.16 -7.31
N LYS A 125 -19.75 17.55 -8.47
CA LYS A 125 -20.23 18.72 -9.25
C LYS A 125 -21.31 18.36 -10.28
N LYS A 126 -21.46 17.07 -10.63
CA LYS A 126 -22.35 16.57 -11.68
C LYS A 126 -23.37 15.60 -11.10
N ASN A 127 -24.60 16.06 -10.88
CA ASN A 127 -25.65 15.19 -10.32
C ASN A 127 -26.25 14.25 -11.36
N ASN A 128 -26.38 14.68 -12.62
CA ASN A 128 -26.94 13.86 -13.71
C ASN A 128 -25.82 13.19 -14.51
N SER A 129 -25.81 11.86 -14.48
CA SER A 129 -24.92 11.01 -15.27
C SER A 129 -25.73 10.04 -16.12
N LYS A 130 -25.15 9.58 -17.23
CA LYS A 130 -25.76 8.56 -18.08
C LYS A 130 -25.79 7.22 -17.34
N TRP A 131 -26.68 6.32 -17.71
CA TRP A 131 -26.85 5.04 -17.02
C TRP A 131 -25.57 4.19 -16.97
N TYR A 132 -24.80 4.15 -18.06
CA TYR A 132 -23.54 3.41 -18.11
C TYR A 132 -22.44 4.04 -17.21
N GLU A 133 -22.45 5.38 -17.03
CA GLU A 133 -21.56 6.04 -16.05
C GLU A 133 -21.92 5.59 -14.63
N LYS A 134 -23.25 5.46 -14.32
CA LYS A 134 -23.72 4.98 -13.00
C LYS A 134 -23.29 3.55 -12.74
N ILE A 135 -23.36 2.66 -13.73
CA ILE A 135 -22.84 1.29 -13.62
C ILE A 135 -21.33 1.31 -13.40
N GLY A 136 -20.59 2.10 -14.17
CA GLY A 136 -19.14 2.21 -14.03
C GLY A 136 -18.70 2.66 -12.63
N ILE A 137 -19.33 3.72 -12.08
CA ILE A 137 -18.99 4.19 -10.73
C ILE A 137 -19.38 3.19 -9.63
N PHE A 138 -20.49 2.47 -9.80
CA PHE A 138 -20.89 1.39 -8.90
C PHE A 138 -19.86 0.26 -8.88
N ILE A 139 -19.46 -0.22 -10.07
CA ILE A 139 -18.48 -1.31 -10.21
C ILE A 139 -17.13 -0.91 -9.59
N VAL A 140 -16.61 0.29 -9.89
CA VAL A 140 -15.33 0.74 -9.33
C VAL A 140 -15.38 0.82 -7.80
N ALA A 141 -16.47 1.34 -7.25
CA ALA A 141 -16.66 1.44 -5.81
C ALA A 141 -16.79 0.06 -5.14
N LEU A 142 -17.52 -0.87 -5.77
CA LEU A 142 -17.64 -2.25 -5.31
C LEU A 142 -16.29 -2.97 -5.33
N LEU A 143 -15.56 -2.91 -6.45
CA LEU A 143 -14.25 -3.55 -6.58
C LEU A 143 -13.23 -2.99 -5.58
N ASN A 144 -13.25 -1.69 -5.31
CA ASN A 144 -12.38 -1.07 -4.31
C ASN A 144 -12.58 -1.68 -2.91
N SER A 145 -13.80 -2.12 -2.60
CA SER A 145 -14.13 -2.69 -1.29
C SER A 145 -13.90 -4.21 -1.20
N LEU A 146 -13.34 -4.83 -2.24
CA LEU A 146 -13.04 -6.26 -2.26
C LEU A 146 -11.54 -6.56 -2.19
N VAL A 147 -10.70 -5.57 -1.81
CA VAL A 147 -9.25 -5.73 -1.84
C VAL A 147 -8.62 -5.70 -0.46
N VAL A 148 -8.78 -4.62 0.33
CA VAL A 148 -8.15 -4.50 1.66
C VAL A 148 -9.10 -3.81 2.65
N GLU A 149 -9.18 -4.34 3.87
CA GLU A 149 -10.17 -3.98 4.89
C GLU A 149 -10.12 -2.50 5.29
N ASN A 150 -8.93 -1.97 5.60
CA ASN A 150 -8.78 -0.59 6.04
C ASN A 150 -9.15 0.41 4.93
N ILE A 151 -8.90 0.06 3.67
CA ILE A 151 -9.30 0.89 2.52
C ILE A 151 -10.80 0.83 2.30
N THR A 152 -11.41 -0.34 2.49
CA THR A 152 -12.87 -0.51 2.44
C THR A 152 -13.56 0.37 3.49
N VAL A 153 -13.13 0.28 4.74
CA VAL A 153 -13.68 1.11 5.84
C VAL A 153 -13.40 2.59 5.59
N GLY A 154 -12.17 2.95 5.20
CA GLY A 154 -11.81 4.32 4.87
C GLY A 154 -12.67 4.90 3.73
N THR A 155 -12.95 4.12 2.68
CA THR A 155 -13.81 4.55 1.57
C THR A 155 -15.27 4.73 2.01
N LEU A 156 -15.79 3.85 2.87
CA LEU A 156 -17.12 4.02 3.47
C LEU A 156 -17.22 5.34 4.24
N MET A 157 -16.23 5.64 5.08
CA MET A 157 -16.18 6.89 5.84
C MET A 157 -16.15 8.11 4.91
N ILE A 158 -15.30 8.08 3.89
CA ILE A 158 -15.17 9.18 2.92
C ILE A 158 -16.48 9.42 2.18
N LEU A 159 -17.08 8.38 1.62
CA LEU A 159 -18.33 8.50 0.89
C LEU A 159 -19.49 8.94 1.79
N PHE A 160 -19.54 8.47 3.03
CA PHE A 160 -20.50 8.94 4.01
C PHE A 160 -20.35 10.46 4.26
N ILE A 161 -19.12 10.93 4.53
CA ILE A 161 -18.83 12.33 4.77
C ILE A 161 -19.18 13.19 3.55
N TYR A 162 -18.82 12.76 2.33
CA TYR A 162 -19.14 13.51 1.11
C TYR A 162 -20.65 13.59 0.84
N ASN A 163 -21.40 12.49 1.05
CA ASN A 163 -22.87 12.50 0.96
C ASN A 163 -23.49 13.44 1.99
N LEU A 164 -23.00 13.41 3.23
CA LEU A 164 -23.49 14.27 4.31
C LEU A 164 -23.22 15.75 4.00
N ILE A 165 -21.98 16.10 3.62
CA ILE A 165 -21.62 17.48 3.24
C ILE A 165 -22.46 17.96 2.05
N TYR A 166 -22.67 17.10 1.05
CA TYR A 166 -23.49 17.46 -0.11
C TYR A 166 -24.94 17.73 0.29
N PHE A 167 -25.52 16.86 1.14
CA PHE A 167 -26.88 17.01 1.64
C PHE A 167 -27.06 18.29 2.49
N ILE A 168 -26.14 18.56 3.42
CA ILE A 168 -26.19 19.76 4.26
C ILE A 168 -26.16 21.04 3.40
N LYS A 169 -25.27 21.07 2.38
CA LYS A 169 -25.09 22.25 1.54
C LYS A 169 -26.23 22.47 0.55
N ASN A 170 -26.71 21.41 -0.08
CA ASN A 170 -27.63 21.52 -1.20
C ASN A 170 -29.09 21.17 -0.84
N LYS A 171 -29.32 20.64 0.38
CA LYS A 171 -30.62 20.13 0.84
C LYS A 171 -31.22 19.08 -0.12
N LYS A 172 -30.38 18.44 -0.91
CA LYS A 172 -30.67 17.42 -1.91
C LYS A 172 -29.62 16.32 -1.87
N VAL A 173 -29.98 15.14 -2.36
CA VAL A 173 -29.04 14.01 -2.48
C VAL A 173 -28.36 14.01 -3.85
N ASN A 174 -27.11 13.56 -3.88
CA ASN A 174 -26.41 13.33 -5.14
C ASN A 174 -26.48 11.83 -5.48
N ILE A 175 -27.25 11.51 -6.51
CA ILE A 175 -27.52 10.11 -6.90
C ILE A 175 -26.21 9.37 -7.21
N ASN A 176 -25.22 10.02 -7.83
CA ASN A 176 -23.94 9.37 -8.17
C ASN A 176 -23.14 9.01 -6.92
N LEU A 177 -23.09 9.92 -5.91
CA LEU A 177 -22.42 9.63 -4.64
C LEU A 177 -23.13 8.53 -3.86
N ILE A 178 -24.48 8.48 -3.92
CA ILE A 178 -25.24 7.39 -3.31
C ILE A 178 -24.94 6.05 -4.00
N ILE A 179 -24.91 6.01 -5.32
CA ILE A 179 -24.59 4.79 -6.09
C ILE A 179 -23.18 4.28 -5.71
N MET A 180 -22.17 5.17 -5.60
CA MET A 180 -20.85 4.79 -5.13
C MET A 180 -20.90 4.25 -3.70
N PHE A 181 -21.64 4.90 -2.80
CA PHE A 181 -21.78 4.46 -1.41
C PHE A 181 -22.45 3.09 -1.30
N ILE A 182 -23.51 2.84 -2.07
CA ILE A 182 -24.18 1.52 -2.15
C ILE A 182 -23.21 0.46 -2.68
N GLY A 183 -22.45 0.75 -3.76
CA GLY A 183 -21.45 -0.18 -4.30
C GLY A 183 -20.39 -0.53 -3.25
N THR A 184 -19.92 0.47 -2.49
CA THR A 184 -18.96 0.25 -1.40
C THR A 184 -19.55 -0.58 -0.25
N ILE A 185 -20.82 -0.34 0.14
CA ILE A 185 -21.50 -1.14 1.18
C ILE A 185 -21.63 -2.60 0.72
N ILE A 186 -22.07 -2.84 -0.50
CA ILE A 186 -22.24 -4.20 -1.04
C ILE A 186 -20.87 -4.91 -1.05
N GLY A 187 -19.81 -4.25 -1.55
CA GLY A 187 -18.48 -4.81 -1.54
C GLY A 187 -17.96 -5.08 -0.12
N ALA A 188 -18.23 -4.18 0.83
CA ALA A 188 -17.88 -4.38 2.24
C ALA A 188 -18.63 -5.59 2.84
N VAL A 189 -19.92 -5.73 2.58
CA VAL A 189 -20.70 -6.90 3.04
C VAL A 189 -20.11 -8.19 2.46
N ILE A 190 -19.81 -8.23 1.15
CA ILE A 190 -19.19 -9.39 0.51
C ILE A 190 -17.83 -9.72 1.14
N MET A 191 -17.01 -8.73 1.46
CA MET A 191 -15.73 -8.93 2.13
C MET A 191 -15.91 -9.46 3.55
N PHE A 192 -16.70 -8.77 4.39
CA PHE A 192 -16.78 -9.03 5.82
C PHE A 192 -17.69 -10.21 6.20
N ILE A 193 -18.49 -10.75 5.27
CA ILE A 193 -19.23 -12.00 5.47
C ILE A 193 -18.32 -13.24 5.45
N HIS A 194 -17.04 -13.10 5.08
CA HIS A 194 -16.09 -14.20 5.11
C HIS A 194 -15.95 -14.74 6.54
N PRO A 195 -15.95 -16.08 6.75
CA PRO A 195 -15.94 -16.68 8.09
C PRO A 195 -14.83 -16.20 9.02
N CYS A 196 -13.64 -15.87 8.49
CA CYS A 196 -12.54 -15.36 9.31
C CYS A 196 -12.89 -14.04 10.05
N TYR A 197 -13.70 -13.17 9.45
CA TYR A 197 -14.14 -11.93 10.10
C TYR A 197 -15.36 -12.14 11.00
N LEU A 198 -16.27 -13.03 10.62
CA LEU A 198 -17.43 -13.38 11.46
C LEU A 198 -16.97 -14.03 12.77
N ASN A 199 -15.99 -14.94 12.70
CA ASN A 199 -15.40 -15.56 13.89
C ASN A 199 -14.75 -14.53 14.80
N LEU A 200 -14.08 -13.51 14.25
CA LEU A 200 -13.53 -12.42 15.04
C LEU A 200 -14.63 -11.61 15.76
N ILE A 201 -15.73 -11.31 15.07
CA ILE A 201 -16.86 -10.53 15.62
C ILE A 201 -17.59 -11.33 16.73
N PHE A 202 -17.80 -12.64 16.52
CA PHE A 202 -18.51 -13.49 17.47
C PHE A 202 -17.62 -14.13 18.56
N GLY A 203 -16.33 -13.77 18.60
CA GLY A 203 -15.41 -14.20 19.65
C GLY A 203 -14.95 -15.67 19.58
N THR A 204 -15.15 -16.33 18.45
CA THR A 204 -14.68 -17.70 18.21
C THR A 204 -13.26 -17.66 17.70
N THR A 205 -12.27 -18.01 18.52
CA THR A 205 -10.85 -18.01 18.13
C THR A 205 -10.51 -19.30 17.39
N ILE A 206 -10.17 -19.19 16.12
CA ILE A 206 -9.62 -20.32 15.36
C ILE A 206 -8.31 -19.91 14.66
N ASN A 207 -7.95 -18.62 14.67
CA ASN A 207 -6.81 -18.13 13.89
C ASN A 207 -6.01 -17.10 14.71
N ASP A 208 -4.70 -17.34 14.85
CA ASP A 208 -3.77 -16.44 15.56
C ASP A 208 -3.65 -15.04 14.93
N ARG A 209 -4.08 -14.88 13.67
CA ARG A 209 -4.07 -13.58 12.98
C ARG A 209 -5.21 -12.65 13.42
N TYR A 210 -6.33 -13.22 13.83
CA TYR A 210 -7.54 -12.46 14.16
C TYR A 210 -8.04 -12.88 15.54
N ILE A 211 -7.28 -12.52 16.59
CA ILE A 211 -7.64 -12.83 17.98
C ILE A 211 -8.66 -11.80 18.47
N PRO A 212 -9.83 -12.22 18.97
CA PRO A 212 -10.75 -11.33 19.65
C PRO A 212 -10.08 -10.70 20.87
N GLN A 213 -10.14 -9.39 20.97
CA GLN A 213 -9.43 -8.66 22.02
C GLN A 213 -10.37 -8.35 23.18
N SER A 214 -9.95 -8.70 24.38
CA SER A 214 -10.57 -8.16 25.60
C SER A 214 -10.37 -6.64 25.68
N SER A 215 -11.16 -5.92 26.45
CA SER A 215 -11.05 -4.45 26.56
C SER A 215 -9.66 -3.97 27.00
N SER A 216 -8.97 -4.73 27.85
CA SER A 216 -7.59 -4.43 28.27
C SER A 216 -6.57 -4.64 27.13
N THR A 217 -6.76 -5.66 26.30
CA THR A 217 -5.92 -5.92 25.13
C THR A 217 -6.20 -4.92 24.01
N LEU A 218 -7.45 -4.44 23.86
CA LEU A 218 -7.79 -3.43 22.87
C LEU A 218 -7.02 -2.12 23.12
N PHE A 219 -6.98 -1.65 24.38
CA PHE A 219 -6.25 -0.42 24.72
C PHE A 219 -4.75 -0.55 24.46
N SER A 220 -4.16 -1.68 24.84
CA SER A 220 -2.74 -1.95 24.55
C SER A 220 -2.48 -2.03 23.05
N THR A 221 -3.37 -2.62 22.27
CA THR A 221 -3.26 -2.68 20.81
C THR A 221 -3.35 -1.29 20.17
N ILE A 222 -4.32 -0.47 20.59
CA ILE A 222 -4.43 0.93 20.11
C ILE A 222 -3.13 1.69 20.41
N LYS A 223 -2.62 1.56 21.65
CA LYS A 223 -1.38 2.19 22.07
C LYS A 223 -0.20 1.73 21.19
N ASN A 224 0.01 0.43 21.07
CA ASN A 224 1.11 -0.13 20.29
C ASN A 224 0.99 0.23 18.80
N ASN A 225 -0.22 0.15 18.24
CA ASN A 225 -0.43 0.51 16.84
C ASN A 225 -0.16 1.99 16.56
N LEU A 226 -0.49 2.89 17.48
CA LEU A 226 -0.15 4.31 17.32
C LEU A 226 1.36 4.54 17.41
N PHE A 227 2.02 4.02 18.44
CA PHE A 227 3.41 4.32 18.75
C PHE A 227 4.39 3.51 17.90
N ASP A 228 4.25 2.19 17.88
CA ASP A 228 5.20 1.27 17.23
C ASP A 228 4.81 0.98 15.77
N GLY A 229 3.56 1.26 15.40
CA GLY A 229 3.04 1.01 14.06
C GLY A 229 2.96 2.28 13.21
N ILE A 230 2.00 3.16 13.52
CA ILE A 230 1.63 4.27 12.64
C ILE A 230 2.73 5.33 12.56
N PHE A 231 3.26 5.80 13.69
CA PHE A 231 4.31 6.82 13.67
C PHE A 231 5.61 6.30 13.06
N VAL A 232 6.03 5.09 13.41
CA VAL A 232 7.23 4.47 12.83
C VAL A 232 7.10 4.36 11.32
N ASN A 233 6.01 3.79 10.84
CA ASN A 233 5.82 3.56 9.40
C ASN A 233 5.50 4.81 8.58
N LEU A 234 4.89 5.84 9.15
CA LEU A 234 4.58 7.07 8.43
C LEU A 234 5.69 8.11 8.49
N ILE A 235 6.42 8.18 9.60
CA ILE A 235 7.39 9.24 9.84
C ILE A 235 8.81 8.67 9.87
N ASN A 236 9.14 7.81 10.83
CA ASN A 236 10.52 7.51 11.18
C ASN A 236 11.26 6.70 10.09
N GLU A 237 10.58 5.78 9.41
CA GLU A 237 11.18 4.97 8.34
C GLU A 237 11.17 5.67 6.97
N ASN A 238 10.42 6.78 6.81
CA ASN A 238 10.26 7.46 5.53
C ASN A 238 11.27 8.61 5.33
N ILE A 239 12.57 8.34 5.47
CA ILE A 239 13.64 9.35 5.40
C ILE A 239 13.52 10.22 4.14
N LEU A 240 13.32 9.59 2.97
CA LEU A 240 13.27 10.32 1.69
C LEU A 240 11.96 11.10 1.52
N LEU A 241 10.84 10.58 2.01
CA LEU A 241 9.58 11.32 2.02
C LEU A 241 9.69 12.55 2.91
N ASN A 242 10.27 12.42 4.11
CA ASN A 242 10.50 13.52 5.01
C ASN A 242 11.46 14.57 4.41
N GLY A 243 12.51 14.11 3.74
CA GLY A 243 13.42 14.96 2.97
C GLY A 243 12.71 15.71 1.84
N PHE A 244 11.80 15.04 1.12
CA PHE A 244 10.98 15.67 0.09
C PHE A 244 10.01 16.71 0.68
N ILE A 245 9.35 16.42 1.79
CA ILE A 245 8.47 17.37 2.49
C ILE A 245 9.29 18.61 2.91
N LEU A 246 10.45 18.39 3.51
CA LEU A 246 11.35 19.47 3.91
C LEU A 246 11.81 20.30 2.69
N PHE A 247 12.17 19.64 1.59
CA PHE A 247 12.50 20.31 0.33
C PHE A 247 11.34 21.18 -0.17
N VAL A 248 10.10 20.68 -0.16
CA VAL A 248 8.92 21.44 -0.60
C VAL A 248 8.74 22.70 0.27
N PHE A 249 8.80 22.59 1.59
CA PHE A 249 8.65 23.75 2.47
C PHE A 249 9.79 24.75 2.30
N SER A 250 11.04 24.29 2.18
CA SER A 250 12.21 25.13 1.93
C SER A 250 12.10 25.85 0.58
N TYR A 251 11.67 25.15 -0.46
CA TYR A 251 11.48 25.71 -1.80
C TYR A 251 10.38 26.79 -1.82
N LEU A 252 9.28 26.55 -1.11
CA LEU A 252 8.20 27.54 -0.95
C LEU A 252 8.66 28.76 -0.12
N TYR A 253 9.53 28.57 0.86
CA TYR A 253 10.15 29.67 1.58
C TYR A 253 11.04 30.52 0.66
N LEU A 254 11.92 29.90 -0.12
CA LEU A 254 12.78 30.59 -1.10
C LEU A 254 11.99 31.34 -2.17
N LYS A 255 10.79 30.84 -2.53
CA LYS A 255 9.86 31.53 -3.45
C LYS A 255 9.01 32.62 -2.76
N GLY A 256 9.25 32.90 -1.49
CA GLY A 256 8.53 33.94 -0.71
C GLY A 256 7.05 33.57 -0.42
N LYS A 257 6.64 32.33 -0.66
CA LYS A 257 5.26 31.84 -0.40
C LYS A 257 5.07 31.47 1.08
N LEU A 258 6.09 30.91 1.72
CA LEU A 258 6.15 30.65 3.16
C LEU A 258 6.99 31.73 3.84
N LYS A 259 6.37 32.57 4.68
CA LYS A 259 7.06 33.67 5.38
C LYS A 259 7.51 33.30 6.80
N ASN A 260 7.33 32.07 7.22
CA ASN A 260 7.59 31.60 8.60
C ASN A 260 8.91 30.85 8.70
N ILE A 261 10.02 31.55 8.88
CA ILE A 261 11.35 30.95 9.01
C ILE A 261 11.49 30.16 10.32
N THR A 262 10.92 30.63 11.43
CA THR A 262 11.03 29.95 12.73
C THR A 262 10.31 28.57 12.67
N GLY A 263 9.12 28.53 12.07
CA GLY A 263 8.41 27.27 11.82
C GLY A 263 9.18 26.33 10.90
N LEU A 264 9.86 26.84 9.89
CA LEU A 264 10.68 26.03 8.98
C LEU A 264 11.92 25.47 9.70
N ILE A 265 12.63 26.27 10.50
CA ILE A 265 13.77 25.81 11.30
C ILE A 265 13.34 24.75 12.32
N SER A 266 12.21 25.00 13.02
CA SER A 266 11.64 24.02 13.94
C SER A 266 11.31 22.71 13.23
N PHE A 267 10.70 22.77 12.04
CA PHE A 267 10.39 21.59 11.23
C PHE A 267 11.66 20.86 10.80
N TYR A 268 12.71 21.58 10.40
CA TYR A 268 14.00 20.98 10.05
C TYR A 268 14.60 20.21 11.23
N LEU A 269 14.67 20.82 12.41
CA LEU A 269 15.21 20.17 13.61
C LEU A 269 14.40 18.93 14.00
N LEU A 270 13.07 19.03 13.98
CA LEU A 270 12.20 17.88 14.26
C LEU A 270 12.37 16.77 13.23
N THR A 271 12.49 17.11 11.93
CA THR A 271 12.76 16.10 10.88
C THR A 271 14.07 15.38 11.10
N VAL A 272 15.14 16.11 11.47
CA VAL A 272 16.44 15.50 11.77
C VAL A 272 16.34 14.60 13.01
N MET A 273 15.64 15.03 14.05
CA MET A 273 15.45 14.23 15.26
C MET A 273 14.65 12.97 15.01
N THR A 274 13.57 13.03 14.21
CA THR A 274 12.77 11.83 13.86
C THR A 274 13.58 10.83 13.03
N ILE A 275 14.35 11.32 12.05
CA ILE A 275 15.22 10.46 11.21
C ILE A 275 16.33 9.83 12.06
N LEU A 276 17.03 10.60 12.87
CA LEU A 276 18.10 10.07 13.74
C LEU A 276 17.55 9.08 14.76
N GLY A 277 16.38 9.37 15.34
CA GLY A 277 15.74 8.47 16.28
C GLY A 277 15.34 7.14 15.65
N GLY A 278 14.82 7.15 14.43
CA GLY A 278 14.52 5.94 13.66
C GLY A 278 15.79 5.12 13.33
N LEU A 279 16.84 5.80 12.87
CA LEU A 279 18.12 5.15 12.54
C LEU A 279 18.84 4.57 13.75
N LEU A 280 18.87 5.29 14.87
CA LEU A 280 19.54 4.91 16.11
C LEU A 280 18.69 4.05 17.04
N LYS A 281 17.44 3.76 16.65
CA LYS A 281 16.47 2.98 17.43
C LYS A 281 16.32 3.50 18.87
N PHE A 282 16.20 4.82 19.03
CA PHE A 282 15.96 5.42 20.33
C PHE A 282 14.69 4.87 20.99
N ASN A 283 14.61 5.00 22.32
CA ASN A 283 13.47 4.52 23.08
C ASN A 283 12.17 5.17 22.55
N ILE A 284 11.19 4.34 22.19
CA ILE A 284 9.93 4.66 21.55
C ILE A 284 9.18 5.79 22.27
N TYR A 285 9.20 5.81 23.61
CA TYR A 285 8.54 6.87 24.37
C TYR A 285 9.15 8.26 24.16
N ASN A 286 10.46 8.35 23.95
CA ASN A 286 11.12 9.63 23.67
C ASN A 286 10.84 10.11 22.25
N MET A 287 10.66 9.17 21.31
CA MET A 287 10.32 9.48 19.91
C MET A 287 8.89 9.99 19.74
N PHE A 288 7.95 9.49 20.54
CA PHE A 288 6.54 9.87 20.43
C PHE A 288 6.30 11.39 20.58
N VAL A 289 6.92 12.03 21.57
CA VAL A 289 6.79 13.48 21.76
C VAL A 289 7.35 14.21 20.54
N THR A 290 8.48 13.77 20.02
CA THR A 290 9.11 14.33 18.81
C THR A 290 8.21 14.18 17.60
N ASP A 291 7.60 13.01 17.41
CA ASP A 291 6.70 12.70 16.28
C ASP A 291 5.40 13.51 16.34
N ILE A 292 4.83 13.71 17.52
CA ILE A 292 3.67 14.60 17.72
C ILE A 292 4.06 16.05 17.39
N LEU A 293 5.19 16.53 17.90
CA LEU A 293 5.64 17.90 17.60
C LEU A 293 5.94 18.07 16.11
N TYR A 294 6.52 17.05 15.47
CA TYR A 294 6.70 17.00 14.01
C TYR A 294 5.36 17.15 13.28
N LEU A 295 4.34 16.36 13.63
CA LEU A 295 3.02 16.44 13.00
C LEU A 295 2.34 17.78 13.24
N ILE A 296 2.39 18.33 14.47
CA ILE A 296 1.82 19.62 14.79
C ILE A 296 2.47 20.71 13.90
N ASN A 297 3.80 20.70 13.80
CA ASN A 297 4.50 21.67 12.98
C ASN A 297 4.26 21.47 11.47
N TYR A 298 4.18 20.22 11.01
CA TYR A 298 3.81 19.86 9.65
C TYR A 298 2.44 20.43 9.26
N PHE A 299 1.40 20.18 10.08
CA PHE A 299 0.06 20.73 9.84
C PHE A 299 0.00 22.25 9.98
N TYR A 300 0.79 22.82 10.88
CA TYR A 300 0.90 24.26 11.01
C TYR A 300 1.49 24.92 9.75
N LEU A 301 2.55 24.35 9.17
CA LEU A 301 3.14 24.85 7.92
C LEU A 301 2.18 24.68 6.73
N ILE A 302 1.49 23.54 6.63
CA ILE A 302 0.43 23.34 5.63
C ILE A 302 -0.67 24.39 5.80
N TYR A 303 -1.13 24.65 7.02
CA TYR A 303 -2.15 25.65 7.28
C TYR A 303 -1.69 27.04 6.84
N LYS A 304 -0.44 27.42 7.11
CA LYS A 304 0.13 28.71 6.66
C LYS A 304 0.19 28.84 5.14
N LEU A 305 0.47 27.77 4.42
CA LEU A 305 0.58 27.74 2.96
C LEU A 305 -0.77 27.63 2.26
N ALA A 306 -1.66 26.84 2.80
CA ALA A 306 -2.93 26.49 2.18
C ALA A 306 -4.14 27.20 2.82
N ARG A 307 -4.00 27.69 4.05
CA ARG A 307 -5.09 28.28 4.85
C ARG A 307 -6.33 27.38 4.84
N PHE A 308 -7.43 27.87 4.28
CA PHE A 308 -8.70 27.17 4.16
C PHE A 308 -8.90 26.55 2.77
N ASN A 309 -7.82 26.25 2.03
CA ASN A 309 -7.98 25.61 0.72
C ASN A 309 -8.61 24.24 0.88
N LYS A 310 -9.81 24.08 0.32
CA LYS A 310 -10.63 22.89 0.47
C LYS A 310 -9.93 21.61 -0.05
N GLU A 311 -9.17 21.71 -1.15
CA GLU A 311 -8.52 20.55 -1.77
C GLU A 311 -7.42 19.93 -0.90
N ILE A 312 -6.71 20.76 -0.13
CA ILE A 312 -5.70 20.29 0.84
C ILE A 312 -6.37 19.52 1.97
N TRP A 313 -7.43 20.09 2.54
CA TRP A 313 -8.14 19.45 3.66
C TRP A 313 -8.87 18.17 3.21
N GLU A 314 -9.32 18.11 1.96
CA GLU A 314 -9.85 16.88 1.38
C GLU A 314 -8.79 15.76 1.37
N ILE A 315 -7.55 16.03 0.91
CA ILE A 315 -6.49 15.01 0.88
C ILE A 315 -6.10 14.59 2.30
N ILE A 316 -6.01 15.55 3.24
CA ILE A 316 -5.76 15.23 4.66
C ILE A 316 -6.87 14.33 5.22
N LEU A 317 -8.13 14.61 4.91
CA LEU A 317 -9.26 13.77 5.31
C LEU A 317 -9.13 12.35 4.74
N LEU A 318 -8.71 12.20 3.48
CA LEU A 318 -8.47 10.89 2.86
C LEU A 318 -7.38 10.12 3.64
N ILE A 319 -6.27 10.78 3.97
CA ILE A 319 -5.17 10.18 4.75
C ILE A 319 -5.69 9.68 6.10
N ILE A 320 -6.43 10.54 6.82
CA ILE A 320 -7.00 10.20 8.13
C ILE A 320 -7.95 9.00 8.01
N CYS A 321 -8.88 9.01 7.04
CA CYS A 321 -9.87 7.93 6.88
C CYS A 321 -9.23 6.58 6.55
N VAL A 322 -8.09 6.55 5.84
CA VAL A 322 -7.38 5.31 5.52
C VAL A 322 -6.54 4.82 6.69
N ILE A 323 -5.97 5.74 7.49
CA ILE A 323 -5.11 5.39 8.65
C ILE A 323 -5.94 5.01 9.87
N LEU A 324 -7.07 5.67 10.11
CA LEU A 324 -7.88 5.48 11.31
C LEU A 324 -8.25 4.00 11.58
N PRO A 325 -8.67 3.19 10.60
CA PRO A 325 -8.93 1.78 10.83
C PRO A 325 -7.70 0.98 11.28
N LEU A 326 -6.48 1.42 10.90
CA LEU A 326 -5.24 0.73 11.25
C LEU A 326 -4.94 0.78 12.77
N VAL A 327 -5.53 1.72 13.48
CA VAL A 327 -5.41 1.81 14.94
C VAL A 327 -5.93 0.54 15.63
N PHE A 328 -6.88 -0.15 15.01
CA PHE A 328 -7.57 -1.32 15.55
C PHE A 328 -7.13 -2.66 14.97
N ILE A 329 -6.25 -2.65 13.96
CA ILE A 329 -5.82 -3.86 13.22
C ILE A 329 -4.50 -4.38 13.79
N HIS A 330 -4.40 -5.70 13.97
CA HIS A 330 -3.17 -6.38 14.34
C HIS A 330 -2.99 -7.67 13.51
N PRO A 331 -1.77 -7.97 13.02
CA PRO A 331 -0.54 -7.18 13.07
C PRO A 331 -0.51 -6.08 11.99
N LEU A 332 0.16 -4.95 12.31
CA LEU A 332 0.42 -3.90 11.33
C LEU A 332 1.65 -4.24 10.49
N GLY A 333 1.47 -4.32 9.17
CA GLY A 333 2.57 -4.47 8.23
C GLY A 333 2.86 -3.16 7.48
N GLU A 334 4.12 -2.91 7.10
CA GLU A 334 4.57 -1.72 6.37
C GLU A 334 3.78 -1.46 5.08
N ARG A 335 3.31 -2.53 4.43
CA ARG A 335 2.49 -2.51 3.20
C ARG A 335 1.17 -1.74 3.35
N LEU A 336 0.58 -1.70 4.54
CA LEU A 336 -0.66 -0.97 4.82
C LEU A 336 -0.48 0.55 4.68
N PHE A 337 0.75 1.04 4.78
CA PHE A 337 1.10 2.46 4.71
C PHE A 337 1.46 2.93 3.29
N PHE A 338 1.35 2.07 2.28
CA PHE A 338 1.66 2.46 0.90
C PHE A 338 0.69 3.52 0.36
N LEU A 339 -0.63 3.31 0.49
CA LEU A 339 -1.60 4.31 0.06
C LEU A 339 -1.47 5.63 0.84
N PRO A 340 -1.35 5.68 2.19
CA PRO A 340 -0.99 6.89 2.91
C PRO A 340 0.27 7.59 2.39
N TYR A 341 1.33 6.83 2.09
CA TYR A 341 2.57 7.34 1.51
C TYR A 341 2.32 8.07 0.18
N VAL A 342 1.57 7.45 -0.73
CA VAL A 342 1.19 8.05 -2.03
C VAL A 342 0.34 9.30 -1.83
N LEU A 343 -0.62 9.29 -0.89
CA LEU A 343 -1.46 10.45 -0.60
C LEU A 343 -0.67 11.63 -0.01
N VAL A 344 0.36 11.38 0.80
CA VAL A 344 1.25 12.44 1.29
C VAL A 344 2.05 13.06 0.13
N ILE A 345 2.53 12.27 -0.82
CA ILE A 345 3.18 12.80 -2.03
C ILE A 345 2.22 13.68 -2.82
N ILE A 346 0.99 13.22 -3.04
CA ILE A 346 -0.06 14.00 -3.73
C ILE A 346 -0.34 15.29 -2.97
N LEU A 347 -0.44 15.24 -1.64
CA LEU A 347 -0.62 16.42 -0.78
C LEU A 347 0.48 17.47 -0.99
N MET A 348 1.74 17.05 -1.03
CA MET A 348 2.87 17.97 -1.24
C MET A 348 2.84 18.61 -2.64
N PHE A 349 2.56 17.86 -3.67
CA PHE A 349 2.38 18.42 -5.01
C PHE A 349 1.19 19.39 -5.09
N ARG A 350 0.10 19.08 -4.38
CA ARG A 350 -1.05 19.99 -4.30
C ARG A 350 -0.70 21.28 -3.58
N VAL A 351 0.08 21.22 -2.50
CA VAL A 351 0.58 22.42 -1.79
C VAL A 351 1.44 23.29 -2.73
N LEU A 352 2.30 22.68 -3.55
CA LEU A 352 3.08 23.41 -4.57
C LEU A 352 2.18 24.06 -5.61
N SER A 353 1.22 23.31 -6.15
CA SER A 353 0.30 23.78 -7.20
C SER A 353 -0.55 24.97 -6.75
N ILE A 354 -1.08 24.94 -5.53
CA ILE A 354 -1.90 26.03 -4.97
C ILE A 354 -1.08 27.31 -4.78
N ASN A 355 0.20 27.16 -4.50
CA ASN A 355 1.13 28.29 -4.37
C ASN A 355 1.73 28.73 -5.72
N GLU A 356 1.21 28.20 -6.85
CA GLU A 356 1.66 28.51 -8.21
C GLU A 356 3.15 28.18 -8.44
N VAL A 357 3.66 27.21 -7.71
CA VAL A 357 5.04 26.76 -7.81
C VAL A 357 5.08 25.41 -8.51
N VAL A 358 5.81 25.37 -9.62
CA VAL A 358 6.01 24.14 -10.42
C VAL A 358 7.47 23.74 -10.32
N ILE A 359 7.70 22.46 -10.01
CA ILE A 359 9.03 21.88 -10.09
C ILE A 359 9.23 21.42 -11.55
N LYS A 360 10.23 22.00 -12.22
CA LYS A 360 10.56 21.63 -13.59
C LYS A 360 11.17 20.24 -13.66
N ASP A 361 10.85 19.51 -14.70
CA ASP A 361 11.46 18.22 -14.99
C ASP A 361 12.88 18.41 -15.60
N TYR A 362 13.85 18.56 -14.72
CA TYR A 362 15.25 18.71 -15.13
C TYR A 362 15.81 17.39 -15.69
N VAL A 363 16.71 17.48 -16.65
CA VAL A 363 17.36 16.32 -17.28
C VAL A 363 18.03 15.41 -16.24
N TRP A 364 18.65 15.98 -15.21
CA TRP A 364 19.29 15.21 -14.16
C TRP A 364 18.32 14.31 -13.37
N LEU A 365 17.03 14.72 -13.19
CA LEU A 365 16.01 13.86 -12.59
C LEU A 365 15.76 12.61 -13.43
N LYS A 366 15.72 12.76 -14.75
CA LYS A 366 15.56 11.66 -15.70
C LYS A 366 16.74 10.69 -15.63
N ILE A 367 17.97 11.24 -15.66
CA ILE A 367 19.20 10.46 -15.54
C ILE A 367 19.24 9.71 -14.19
N PHE A 368 18.94 10.39 -13.10
CA PHE A 368 18.91 9.76 -11.78
C PHE A 368 17.86 8.63 -11.69
N THR A 369 16.66 8.86 -12.22
CA THR A 369 15.62 7.81 -12.29
C THR A 369 16.10 6.62 -13.11
N LEU A 370 16.78 6.85 -14.23
CA LEU A 370 17.33 5.77 -15.06
C LEU A 370 18.41 4.98 -14.30
N ILE A 371 19.29 5.65 -13.59
CA ILE A 371 20.31 4.98 -12.75
C ILE A 371 19.64 4.09 -11.71
N LEU A 372 18.65 4.61 -10.97
CA LEU A 372 17.90 3.83 -9.98
C LEU A 372 17.20 2.62 -10.61
N TYR A 373 16.59 2.82 -11.77
CA TYR A 373 15.95 1.74 -12.51
C TYR A 373 16.94 0.64 -12.90
N VAL A 374 18.12 1.00 -13.41
CA VAL A 374 19.16 0.04 -13.81
C VAL A 374 19.71 -0.72 -12.60
N LEU A 375 19.91 -0.04 -11.47
CA LEU A 375 20.35 -0.70 -10.23
C LEU A 375 19.31 -1.71 -9.73
N LEU A 376 18.02 -1.33 -9.68
CA LEU A 376 16.94 -2.23 -9.30
C LEU A 376 16.77 -3.39 -10.28
N LEU A 377 16.93 -3.12 -11.57
CA LEU A 377 16.90 -4.15 -12.61
C LEU A 377 18.01 -5.19 -12.37
N TYR A 378 19.23 -4.73 -12.12
CA TYR A 378 20.36 -5.62 -11.81
C TYR A 378 20.08 -6.50 -10.60
N VAL A 379 19.62 -5.91 -9.49
CA VAL A 379 19.27 -6.65 -8.26
C VAL A 379 18.22 -7.74 -8.53
N ASN A 380 17.18 -7.40 -9.28
CA ASN A 380 16.09 -8.35 -9.55
C ASN A 380 16.50 -9.41 -10.57
N ILE A 381 17.35 -9.11 -11.55
CA ILE A 381 17.92 -10.12 -12.47
C ILE A 381 18.76 -11.13 -11.68
N GLU A 382 19.59 -10.69 -10.74
CA GLU A 382 20.39 -11.60 -9.94
C GLU A 382 19.53 -12.49 -9.03
N ASN A 383 18.49 -11.93 -8.41
CA ASN A 383 17.54 -12.72 -7.62
C ASN A 383 16.77 -13.72 -8.50
N TYR A 384 16.30 -13.32 -9.68
CA TYR A 384 15.65 -14.23 -10.62
C TYR A 384 16.57 -15.37 -11.08
N ARG A 385 17.87 -15.07 -11.31
CA ARG A 385 18.87 -16.11 -11.60
C ARG A 385 19.04 -17.10 -10.43
N CYS A 386 18.97 -16.61 -9.19
CA CYS A 386 19.00 -17.48 -8.01
C CYS A 386 17.75 -18.38 -7.96
N GLU A 387 16.56 -17.83 -8.23
CA GLU A 387 15.30 -18.59 -8.32
C GLU A 387 15.42 -19.72 -9.33
N VAL A 388 15.76 -19.41 -10.59
CA VAL A 388 15.87 -20.40 -11.67
C VAL A 388 16.93 -21.47 -11.35
N LYS A 389 18.07 -21.11 -10.76
CA LYS A 389 19.10 -22.09 -10.35
C LYS A 389 18.58 -22.98 -9.23
N ARG A 390 17.86 -22.41 -8.26
CA ARG A 390 17.25 -23.16 -7.14
C ARG A 390 16.22 -24.16 -7.65
N ASP A 391 15.31 -23.74 -8.52
CA ASP A 391 14.27 -24.58 -9.08
C ASP A 391 14.87 -25.76 -9.88
N ASN A 392 15.88 -25.50 -10.71
CA ASN A 392 16.60 -26.54 -11.43
C ASN A 392 17.33 -27.50 -10.50
N TYR A 393 17.96 -26.98 -9.44
CA TYR A 393 18.65 -27.82 -8.47
C TYR A 393 17.68 -28.72 -7.69
N ILE A 394 16.57 -28.19 -7.22
CA ILE A 394 15.53 -28.95 -6.54
C ILE A 394 14.98 -30.05 -7.47
N LYS A 395 14.61 -29.69 -8.71
CA LYS A 395 14.10 -30.62 -9.72
C LYS A 395 15.01 -31.82 -9.97
N ASN A 396 16.33 -31.59 -9.91
CA ASN A 396 17.34 -32.64 -10.14
C ASN A 396 17.68 -33.48 -8.89
N ASN A 397 17.09 -33.16 -7.72
CA ASN A 397 17.40 -33.81 -6.43
C ASN A 397 16.11 -34.23 -5.68
N LEU A 398 15.01 -34.47 -6.39
CA LEU A 398 13.72 -34.84 -5.78
C LEU A 398 13.73 -36.22 -5.10
N ASP A 399 14.77 -37.03 -5.34
CA ASP A 399 15.02 -38.31 -4.66
C ASP A 399 15.46 -38.15 -3.20
N LYS A 400 15.90 -36.94 -2.81
CA LYS A 400 16.38 -36.63 -1.47
C LYS A 400 15.24 -36.22 -0.55
N LYS A 401 15.28 -36.66 0.71
CA LYS A 401 14.34 -36.22 1.76
C LYS A 401 14.59 -34.79 2.25
N ILE A 402 15.85 -34.37 2.19
CA ILE A 402 16.30 -33.03 2.59
C ILE A 402 17.08 -32.46 1.42
N ILE A 403 16.68 -31.27 0.96
CA ILE A 403 17.35 -30.56 -0.14
C ILE A 403 17.85 -29.23 0.41
N GLU A 404 19.17 -29.07 0.45
CA GLU A 404 19.81 -27.81 0.84
C GLU A 404 19.89 -26.88 -0.37
N VAL A 405 19.36 -25.66 -0.25
CA VAL A 405 19.32 -24.67 -1.32
C VAL A 405 19.99 -23.38 -0.90
N ASN A 406 20.57 -22.67 -1.85
CA ASN A 406 21.14 -21.35 -1.58
C ASN A 406 20.02 -20.29 -1.50
N GLY A 407 20.20 -19.32 -0.59
CA GLY A 407 19.35 -18.14 -0.48
C GLY A 407 19.51 -17.20 -1.68
N TYR A 408 18.69 -16.16 -1.72
CA TYR A 408 18.81 -15.12 -2.74
C TYR A 408 20.04 -14.24 -2.50
N LYS A 409 20.67 -13.76 -3.58
CA LYS A 409 21.82 -12.86 -3.52
C LYS A 409 21.50 -11.51 -2.85
N TYR A 410 20.29 -11.01 -3.08
CA TYR A 410 19.77 -9.77 -2.49
C TYR A 410 18.47 -10.03 -1.73
N PRO A 411 18.52 -10.69 -0.55
CA PRO A 411 17.33 -11.17 0.15
C PRO A 411 16.39 -10.05 0.62
N LYS A 412 16.90 -8.82 0.83
CA LYS A 412 16.07 -7.66 1.18
C LYS A 412 15.06 -7.27 0.08
N TYR A 413 15.27 -7.71 -1.14
CA TYR A 413 14.37 -7.49 -2.29
C TYR A 413 13.52 -8.73 -2.61
N VAL A 414 13.42 -9.68 -1.69
CA VAL A 414 12.53 -10.83 -1.78
C VAL A 414 11.71 -10.88 -0.49
N TRP A 415 10.38 -10.92 -0.63
CA TRP A 415 9.53 -10.99 0.55
C TRP A 415 9.53 -12.42 1.09
N PHE A 416 10.01 -12.58 2.31
CA PHE A 416 9.88 -13.79 3.11
C PHE A 416 10.33 -15.08 2.38
N ASP A 417 11.63 -15.13 2.01
CA ASP A 417 12.24 -16.32 1.42
C ASP A 417 12.43 -17.41 2.50
N LYS A 418 11.39 -18.20 2.76
CA LYS A 418 11.39 -19.27 3.76
C LYS A 418 10.74 -20.55 3.20
N ILE A 419 11.29 -21.06 2.09
CA ILE A 419 10.87 -22.40 1.64
C ILE A 419 11.33 -23.51 2.59
N ASP A 420 12.24 -23.21 3.53
CA ASP A 420 12.72 -24.10 4.60
C ASP A 420 11.68 -24.35 5.70
N GLY A 421 10.59 -23.58 5.75
CA GLY A 421 9.48 -23.82 6.66
C GLY A 421 8.49 -24.85 6.12
N GLU A 422 7.95 -25.71 6.97
CA GLU A 422 6.94 -26.73 6.57
C GLU A 422 5.77 -26.11 5.79
N TYR A 423 5.32 -24.94 6.17
CA TYR A 423 4.19 -24.26 5.55
C TYR A 423 4.50 -23.73 4.14
N PHE A 424 5.60 -23.05 3.96
CA PHE A 424 5.95 -22.44 2.67
C PHE A 424 6.63 -23.44 1.73
N GLY A 425 7.36 -24.42 2.26
CA GLY A 425 7.87 -25.56 1.49
C GLY A 425 6.75 -26.33 0.84
N ARG A 426 5.66 -26.60 1.59
CA ARG A 426 4.47 -27.23 1.04
C ARG A 426 3.82 -26.43 -0.09
N TYR A 427 3.77 -25.08 -0.02
CA TYR A 427 3.26 -24.26 -1.10
C TYR A 427 4.14 -24.33 -2.35
N TYR A 428 5.45 -24.37 -2.16
CA TYR A 428 6.40 -24.56 -3.24
C TYR A 428 6.20 -25.92 -3.95
N ASP A 429 6.04 -27.00 -3.16
CA ASP A 429 5.78 -28.33 -3.69
C ASP A 429 4.48 -28.39 -4.47
N LEU A 430 3.39 -27.84 -3.93
CA LEU A 430 2.10 -27.74 -4.61
C LEU A 430 2.20 -27.00 -5.94
N TYR A 431 2.96 -25.91 -5.99
CA TYR A 431 3.13 -25.11 -7.20
C TYR A 431 3.86 -25.88 -8.31
N HIS A 432 4.90 -26.64 -7.94
CA HIS A 432 5.72 -27.41 -8.87
C HIS A 432 5.20 -28.84 -9.12
N GLY A 433 4.17 -29.29 -8.37
CA GLY A 433 3.64 -30.65 -8.45
C GLY A 433 4.60 -31.69 -7.86
N TYR A 434 5.38 -31.35 -6.84
CA TYR A 434 6.30 -32.25 -6.15
C TYR A 434 5.60 -32.99 -4.98
N ASP A 435 6.24 -34.04 -4.45
CA ASP A 435 5.76 -34.74 -3.25
C ASP A 435 5.96 -33.85 -2.01
N GLU A 436 4.88 -33.58 -1.25
CA GLU A 436 4.87 -32.72 -0.04
C GLU A 436 5.76 -33.26 1.11
N LYS A 437 6.52 -34.32 0.92
CA LYS A 437 7.44 -34.89 1.93
C LYS A 437 8.86 -34.35 1.87
N ILE A 438 9.14 -33.45 0.94
CA ILE A 438 10.48 -32.86 0.77
C ILE A 438 10.65 -31.78 1.82
N ARG A 439 11.77 -31.83 2.53
CA ARG A 439 12.19 -30.75 3.45
C ARG A 439 13.28 -29.93 2.80
N TYR A 440 13.11 -28.63 2.82
CA TYR A 440 14.09 -27.67 2.31
C TYR A 440 14.87 -27.05 3.47
N GLU A 441 16.16 -26.80 3.26
CA GLU A 441 17.03 -26.07 4.20
C GLU A 441 17.76 -24.99 3.41
N ILE A 442 17.66 -23.71 3.86
CA ILE A 442 18.34 -22.61 3.21
C ILE A 442 19.73 -22.46 3.81
N ARG A 443 20.76 -22.56 2.96
CA ARG A 443 22.12 -22.20 3.33
C ARG A 443 22.27 -20.68 3.30
N ASN A 444 22.58 -20.08 4.43
CA ASN A 444 23.05 -18.70 4.51
C ASN A 444 24.55 -18.69 4.21
N GLU A 445 24.94 -18.24 3.01
CA GLU A 445 26.33 -17.94 2.68
C GLU A 445 26.76 -16.61 3.28
#